data_c1352489dee3da0e9a6a63ab6df2439b
#
_entry.id   c1352489dee3da0e9a6a63ab6df2439b
#
_cell.length_a   1.000
_cell.length_b   1.000
_cell.length_c   1.000
_cell.angle_alpha   90.00
_cell.angle_beta   90.00
_cell.angle_gamma   90.00
#
_symmetry.space_group_name_H-M   'P 1'
#
loop_
_entity.id
_entity.type
_entity.pdbx_description
1 polymer ?
#
loop_
_entity_poly.entity_id
_entity_poly.type
_entity_poly.pdbx_seq_one_letter_code
_entity_poly.pdbx_strand_id
1 'polypeptide(L)'
;MTNVVKSIVNVNPGPMRPVGVVIHNDAGPLTGVGYKSFLANHPLENGFAHYYVSEGSILLAQYTDRIAWHTGNQWGNANLIGFEVCQSMSASDAQFLRNEEETFKLVAEVMKSYNMPINEKTVWLHKELSPTACPHRSWELHGRSVASVKKYFVERIQYYANGGNAPANKPTVQKAPAKQPAKAKGCKRIKPWSKTPHYKGTIQYNASLRQRSGSDFSNFSFGKEIGTLKKGETVYIFEEIQDAQGNIWCRTYSPSNNGWVHKHTIK
;
A
#
# COMPACT_ATOMS: atom_id res chain seq x y z
N MET A 1 20.45 3.94 17.69
CA MET A 1 20.54 3.19 16.43
C MET A 1 19.45 2.14 16.44
N THR A 2 18.63 2.10 15.44
CA THR A 2 17.56 1.11 15.31
C THR A 2 18.20 -0.27 15.12
N ASN A 3 17.71 -1.30 15.83
CA ASN A 3 18.27 -2.66 15.74
C ASN A 3 17.82 -3.31 14.43
N VAL A 4 18.74 -3.44 13.46
CA VAL A 4 18.47 -4.06 12.15
C VAL A 4 18.88 -5.53 12.18
N VAL A 5 17.93 -6.42 12.01
CA VAL A 5 18.19 -7.85 11.82
C VAL A 5 18.65 -8.08 10.38
N LYS A 6 19.81 -8.68 10.21
CA LYS A 6 20.35 -9.00 8.88
C LYS A 6 20.05 -10.45 8.54
N SER A 7 19.37 -10.68 7.43
CA SER A 7 19.13 -12.02 6.88
C SER A 7 19.04 -11.91 5.35
N ILE A 8 20.22 -11.93 4.74
CA ILE A 8 20.38 -11.72 3.30
C ILE A 8 19.81 -12.92 2.53
N VAL A 9 19.00 -12.65 1.52
CA VAL A 9 18.44 -13.67 0.62
C VAL A 9 19.53 -14.36 -0.17
N ASN A 10 19.32 -15.64 -0.47
CA ASN A 10 20.33 -16.46 -1.17
C ASN A 10 20.25 -16.28 -2.70
N VAL A 11 20.43 -15.03 -3.15
CA VAL A 11 20.50 -14.68 -4.58
C VAL A 11 21.45 -13.51 -4.76
N ASN A 12 22.17 -13.49 -5.87
CA ASN A 12 23.10 -12.40 -6.22
C ASN A 12 22.78 -11.84 -7.61
N PRO A 13 21.83 -10.89 -7.70
CA PRO A 13 21.44 -10.27 -8.97
C PRO A 13 22.50 -9.33 -9.58
N GLY A 14 23.58 -9.06 -8.85
CA GLY A 14 24.70 -8.20 -9.28
C GLY A 14 24.87 -6.96 -8.41
N PRO A 15 25.96 -6.21 -8.65
CA PRO A 15 26.28 -4.98 -7.93
C PRO A 15 25.36 -3.83 -8.36
N MET A 16 25.17 -2.85 -7.46
CA MET A 16 24.41 -1.64 -7.70
C MET A 16 25.14 -0.43 -7.12
N ARG A 17 25.00 0.71 -7.78
CA ARG A 17 25.31 2.03 -7.21
C ARG A 17 24.01 2.79 -7.06
N PRO A 18 23.42 2.84 -5.88
CA PRO A 18 22.11 3.44 -5.73
C PRO A 18 22.16 4.96 -5.93
N VAL A 19 21.15 5.47 -6.63
CA VAL A 19 20.96 6.92 -6.90
C VAL A 19 19.70 7.47 -6.23
N GLY A 20 18.96 6.63 -5.54
CA GLY A 20 17.74 7.00 -4.84
C GLY A 20 17.13 5.80 -4.11
N VAL A 21 15.92 6.01 -3.63
CA VAL A 21 15.14 5.03 -2.86
C VAL A 21 13.73 4.88 -3.42
N VAL A 22 13.12 3.70 -3.25
CA VAL A 22 11.70 3.46 -3.50
C VAL A 22 11.03 3.04 -2.20
N ILE A 23 9.90 3.67 -1.88
CA ILE A 23 9.09 3.32 -0.72
C ILE A 23 7.85 2.58 -1.19
N HIS A 24 7.70 1.35 -0.68
CA HIS A 24 6.62 0.42 -0.96
C HIS A 24 5.71 0.26 0.25
N ASN A 25 4.57 -0.40 0.03
CA ASN A 25 3.77 -1.03 1.07
C ASN A 25 3.69 -2.53 0.77
N ASP A 26 4.00 -3.34 1.77
CA ASP A 26 4.20 -4.80 1.66
C ASP A 26 2.99 -5.62 1.20
N ALA A 27 1.81 -5.03 1.15
CA ALA A 27 0.54 -5.71 0.89
C ALA A 27 0.32 -6.96 1.76
N GLY A 28 0.90 -6.97 2.97
CA GLY A 28 0.92 -8.11 3.86
C GLY A 28 0.66 -7.77 5.33
N PRO A 29 0.56 -8.82 6.16
CA PRO A 29 0.31 -8.68 7.60
C PRO A 29 1.58 -8.75 8.47
N LEU A 30 2.75 -9.03 7.89
CA LEU A 30 3.97 -9.38 8.64
C LEU A 30 4.69 -8.13 9.14
N THR A 31 5.39 -8.25 10.27
CA THR A 31 6.38 -7.26 10.73
C THR A 31 7.65 -7.33 9.90
N GLY A 32 8.52 -6.33 10.00
CA GLY A 32 9.78 -6.33 9.25
C GLY A 32 10.57 -7.63 9.39
N VAL A 33 10.88 -8.05 10.61
CA VAL A 33 11.62 -9.32 10.88
C VAL A 33 10.78 -10.55 10.53
N GLY A 34 9.46 -10.46 10.54
CA GLY A 34 8.56 -11.53 10.12
C GLY A 34 8.77 -11.96 8.67
N TYR A 35 9.24 -11.06 7.82
CA TYR A 35 9.58 -11.35 6.43
C TYR A 35 10.80 -12.28 6.27
N LYS A 36 11.64 -12.49 7.29
CA LYS A 36 12.76 -13.44 7.23
C LYS A 36 12.28 -14.85 6.85
N SER A 37 11.28 -15.37 7.54
CA SER A 37 10.73 -16.70 7.27
C SER A 37 9.96 -16.76 5.95
N PHE A 38 9.27 -15.68 5.58
CA PHE A 38 8.59 -15.56 4.29
C PHE A 38 9.59 -15.66 3.15
N LEU A 39 10.65 -14.84 3.16
CA LEU A 39 11.65 -14.79 2.09
C LEU A 39 12.47 -16.07 1.97
N ALA A 40 12.66 -16.82 3.06
CA ALA A 40 13.33 -18.11 3.02
C ALA A 40 12.59 -19.17 2.19
N ASN A 41 11.28 -19.01 2.00
CA ASN A 41 10.40 -19.94 1.28
C ASN A 41 9.73 -19.30 0.05
N HIS A 42 9.98 -18.01 -0.19
CA HIS A 42 9.42 -17.28 -1.32
C HIS A 42 10.27 -17.50 -2.57
N PRO A 43 9.67 -17.79 -3.73
CA PRO A 43 10.38 -17.76 -5.00
C PRO A 43 10.87 -16.33 -5.27
N LEU A 44 12.18 -16.10 -5.10
CA LEU A 44 12.75 -14.74 -5.12
C LEU A 44 12.61 -14.03 -6.47
N GLU A 45 12.43 -14.78 -7.55
CA GLU A 45 12.09 -14.26 -8.89
C GLU A 45 10.75 -13.50 -8.92
N ASN A 46 9.86 -13.74 -7.95
CA ASN A 46 8.61 -12.99 -7.80
C ASN A 46 8.80 -11.63 -7.11
N GLY A 47 10.02 -11.34 -6.67
CA GLY A 47 10.41 -10.05 -6.12
C GLY A 47 10.76 -10.07 -4.64
N PHE A 48 11.68 -9.20 -4.26
CA PHE A 48 12.07 -8.90 -2.88
C PHE A 48 12.71 -7.52 -2.82
N ALA A 49 12.56 -6.83 -1.68
CA ALA A 49 13.14 -5.51 -1.43
C ALA A 49 14.40 -5.62 -0.55
N HIS A 50 15.13 -4.51 -0.39
CA HIS A 50 16.31 -4.44 0.48
C HIS A 50 15.93 -4.46 1.95
N TYR A 51 14.92 -3.66 2.33
CA TYR A 51 14.46 -3.53 3.71
C TYR A 51 12.97 -3.83 3.84
N TYR A 52 12.63 -4.45 4.95
CA TYR A 52 11.25 -4.63 5.43
C TYR A 52 11.15 -4.00 6.81
N VAL A 53 10.26 -3.04 7.01
CA VAL A 53 10.27 -2.15 8.17
C VAL A 53 8.89 -2.06 8.82
N SER A 54 8.83 -2.31 10.10
CA SER A 54 7.74 -1.90 10.98
C SER A 54 8.33 -1.36 12.29
N GLU A 55 7.53 -0.66 13.09
CA GLU A 55 7.98 -0.09 14.35
C GLU A 55 8.71 -1.15 15.21
N GLY A 56 9.97 -0.88 15.56
CA GLY A 56 10.80 -1.77 16.36
C GLY A 56 11.23 -3.08 15.69
N SER A 57 10.93 -3.29 14.40
CA SER A 57 11.19 -4.54 13.69
C SER A 57 11.67 -4.28 12.27
N ILE A 58 12.97 -4.35 12.04
CA ILE A 58 13.62 -4.07 10.77
C ILE A 58 14.41 -5.28 10.29
N LEU A 59 14.18 -5.69 9.05
CA LEU A 59 14.94 -6.71 8.34
C LEU A 59 15.73 -6.07 7.20
N LEU A 60 17.03 -6.31 7.13
CA LEU A 60 17.85 -6.15 5.93
C LEU A 60 17.89 -7.48 5.20
N ALA A 61 17.21 -7.57 4.06
CA ALA A 61 17.09 -8.77 3.26
C ALA A 61 18.07 -8.80 2.07
N GLN A 62 18.57 -7.63 1.63
CA GLN A 62 19.61 -7.53 0.60
C GLN A 62 20.55 -6.37 0.94
N TYR A 63 21.81 -6.50 0.60
CA TYR A 63 22.78 -5.40 0.71
C TYR A 63 22.41 -4.24 -0.20
N THR A 64 22.56 -3.03 0.26
CA THR A 64 22.15 -1.81 -0.47
C THR A 64 23.04 -1.45 -1.66
N ASP A 65 24.18 -2.12 -1.79
CA ASP A 65 25.08 -2.07 -2.96
C ASP A 65 24.85 -3.24 -3.95
N ARG A 66 23.76 -3.99 -3.78
CA ARG A 66 23.34 -5.09 -4.62
C ARG A 66 21.94 -4.84 -5.16
N ILE A 67 21.68 -5.34 -6.36
CA ILE A 67 20.36 -5.29 -6.99
C ILE A 67 19.34 -6.06 -6.15
N ALA A 68 18.12 -5.57 -6.06
CA ALA A 68 16.95 -6.30 -5.59
C ALA A 68 15.82 -6.18 -6.61
N TRP A 69 14.93 -7.16 -6.67
CA TRP A 69 13.82 -7.19 -7.62
C TRP A 69 12.54 -6.73 -6.94
N HIS A 70 12.24 -5.42 -6.96
CA HIS A 70 11.13 -4.85 -6.18
C HIS A 70 10.25 -3.87 -6.93
N THR A 71 10.65 -3.45 -8.15
CA THR A 71 9.92 -2.38 -8.85
C THR A 71 9.18 -2.85 -10.10
N GLY A 72 9.40 -4.08 -10.56
CA GLY A 72 8.92 -4.53 -11.88
C GLY A 72 9.53 -3.74 -13.05
N ASN A 73 10.57 -2.94 -12.78
CA ASN A 73 11.27 -2.08 -13.74
C ASN A 73 12.77 -2.29 -13.61
N GLN A 74 13.42 -2.61 -14.72
CA GLN A 74 14.85 -2.95 -14.73
C GLN A 74 15.72 -1.80 -14.19
N TRP A 75 15.43 -0.57 -14.59
CA TRP A 75 16.18 0.59 -14.12
C TRP A 75 15.98 0.80 -12.62
N GLY A 76 14.73 0.73 -12.15
CA GLY A 76 14.41 0.87 -10.73
C GLY A 76 15.09 -0.18 -9.86
N ASN A 77 15.08 -1.45 -10.29
CA ASN A 77 15.74 -2.55 -9.57
C ASN A 77 17.27 -2.36 -9.49
N ALA A 78 17.90 -1.81 -10.53
CA ALA A 78 19.35 -1.66 -10.63
C ALA A 78 19.89 -0.34 -10.05
N ASN A 79 19.03 0.60 -9.67
CA ASN A 79 19.46 1.95 -9.26
C ASN A 79 18.84 2.46 -7.95
N LEU A 80 17.82 1.77 -7.41
CA LEU A 80 17.08 2.27 -6.26
C LEU A 80 17.07 1.26 -5.12
N ILE A 81 17.24 1.74 -3.88
CA ILE A 81 17.11 0.92 -2.68
C ILE A 81 15.62 0.83 -2.32
N GLY A 82 15.08 -0.38 -2.23
CA GLY A 82 13.67 -0.63 -1.88
C GLY A 82 13.44 -0.77 -0.39
N PHE A 83 12.40 -0.09 0.11
CA PHE A 83 11.93 -0.15 1.49
C PHE A 83 10.45 -0.53 1.52
N GLU A 84 10.10 -1.62 2.17
CA GLU A 84 8.72 -2.03 2.40
C GLU A 84 8.24 -1.53 3.76
N VAL A 85 7.23 -0.65 3.76
CA VAL A 85 6.47 -0.35 4.98
C VAL A 85 5.54 -1.51 5.26
N CYS A 86 5.85 -2.25 6.31
CA CYS A 86 5.21 -3.53 6.63
C CYS A 86 3.85 -3.38 7.34
N GLN A 87 3.10 -4.50 7.38
CA GLN A 87 1.77 -4.60 7.98
C GLN A 87 0.72 -3.69 7.31
N SER A 88 0.90 -3.37 6.04
CA SER A 88 0.01 -2.46 5.32
C SER A 88 -1.43 -2.97 5.20
N MET A 89 -1.66 -4.29 5.34
CA MET A 89 -2.97 -4.92 5.29
C MET A 89 -3.56 -5.26 6.66
N SER A 90 -2.79 -5.20 7.75
CA SER A 90 -3.23 -5.68 9.07
C SER A 90 -3.18 -4.63 10.17
N ALA A 91 -2.24 -3.69 10.12
CA ALA A 91 -2.09 -2.67 11.14
C ALA A 91 -3.28 -1.68 11.16
N SER A 92 -3.60 -1.10 12.31
CA SER A 92 -4.43 0.11 12.36
C SER A 92 -3.72 1.27 11.64
N ASP A 93 -4.45 2.35 11.29
CA ASP A 93 -3.83 3.53 10.68
C ASP A 93 -2.74 4.12 11.59
N ALA A 94 -3.01 4.19 12.88
CA ALA A 94 -2.05 4.69 13.85
C ALA A 94 -0.77 3.83 13.93
N GLN A 95 -0.89 2.50 13.84
CA GLN A 95 0.27 1.60 13.80
C GLN A 95 1.00 1.70 12.47
N PHE A 96 0.28 1.74 11.36
CA PHE A 96 0.88 1.87 10.04
C PHE A 96 1.68 3.17 9.90
N LEU A 97 1.15 4.29 10.40
CA LEU A 97 1.87 5.57 10.43
C LEU A 97 3.15 5.50 11.28
N ARG A 98 3.17 4.73 12.37
CA ARG A 98 4.42 4.50 13.13
C ARG A 98 5.41 3.63 12.34
N ASN A 99 4.91 2.65 11.57
CA ASN A 99 5.77 1.86 10.68
C ASN A 99 6.36 2.74 9.56
N GLU A 100 5.60 3.67 9.01
CA GLU A 100 6.11 4.67 8.05
C GLU A 100 7.18 5.55 8.68
N GLU A 101 6.95 6.08 9.89
CA GLU A 101 7.92 6.92 10.59
C GLU A 101 9.24 6.18 10.85
N GLU A 102 9.19 4.92 11.27
CA GLU A 102 10.38 4.07 11.42
C GLU A 102 11.09 3.86 10.08
N THR A 103 10.31 3.68 9.01
CA THR A 103 10.85 3.56 7.64
C THR A 103 11.53 4.86 7.21
N PHE A 104 10.90 6.02 7.39
CA PHE A 104 11.49 7.30 6.99
C PHE A 104 12.77 7.64 7.75
N LYS A 105 12.84 7.28 9.03
CA LYS A 105 14.05 7.41 9.84
C LYS A 105 15.18 6.56 9.26
N LEU A 106 14.92 5.29 8.95
CA LEU A 106 15.91 4.40 8.34
C LEU A 106 16.33 4.89 6.94
N VAL A 107 15.37 5.32 6.12
CA VAL A 107 15.64 5.90 4.78
C VAL A 107 16.57 7.11 4.91
N ALA A 108 16.33 8.00 5.87
CA ALA A 108 17.19 9.16 6.10
C ALA A 108 18.63 8.75 6.44
N GLU A 109 18.81 7.77 7.34
CA GLU A 109 20.11 7.21 7.70
C GLU A 109 20.83 6.59 6.49
N VAL A 110 20.12 5.80 5.69
CA VAL A 110 20.67 5.16 4.48
C VAL A 110 21.02 6.19 3.41
N MET A 111 20.13 7.13 3.09
CA MET A 111 20.41 8.17 2.09
C MET A 111 21.61 9.04 2.51
N LYS A 112 21.74 9.36 3.79
CA LYS A 112 22.88 10.08 4.33
C LYS A 112 24.21 9.32 4.18
N SER A 113 24.20 8.00 4.40
CA SER A 113 25.41 7.16 4.24
C SER A 113 25.92 7.11 2.79
N TYR A 114 25.05 7.34 1.82
CA TYR A 114 25.39 7.44 0.39
C TYR A 114 25.58 8.88 -0.11
N ASN A 115 25.47 9.89 0.78
CA ASN A 115 25.47 11.32 0.40
C ASN A 115 24.38 11.65 -0.64
N MET A 116 23.25 10.96 -0.60
CA MET A 116 22.12 11.20 -1.51
C MET A 116 21.33 12.44 -1.07
N PRO A 117 21.02 13.38 -1.97
CA PRO A 117 20.11 14.46 -1.67
C PRO A 117 18.69 13.92 -1.44
N ILE A 118 17.97 14.45 -0.45
CA ILE A 118 16.60 14.03 -0.14
C ILE A 118 15.64 15.01 -0.81
N ASN A 119 15.08 14.60 -1.94
CA ASN A 119 14.14 15.40 -2.72
C ASN A 119 13.27 14.49 -3.61
N GLU A 120 12.34 15.09 -4.37
CA GLU A 120 11.42 14.37 -5.24
C GLU A 120 12.07 13.62 -6.41
N LYS A 121 13.35 13.88 -6.72
CA LYS A 121 14.08 13.16 -7.78
C LYS A 121 14.79 11.91 -7.27
N THR A 122 14.98 11.79 -5.97
CA THR A 122 15.70 10.68 -5.33
C THR A 122 14.80 9.78 -4.45
N VAL A 123 13.61 10.26 -4.09
CA VAL A 123 12.59 9.49 -3.37
C VAL A 123 11.46 9.14 -4.35
N TRP A 124 11.26 7.86 -4.61
CA TRP A 124 10.32 7.33 -5.59
C TRP A 124 9.18 6.57 -4.93
N LEU A 125 8.02 6.59 -5.58
CA LEU A 125 6.92 5.67 -5.30
C LEU A 125 6.97 4.53 -6.32
N HIS A 126 6.65 3.31 -5.93
CA HIS A 126 6.65 2.17 -6.85
C HIS A 126 5.80 2.44 -8.11
N LYS A 127 4.65 3.06 -7.96
CA LYS A 127 3.74 3.38 -9.09
C LYS A 127 4.28 4.36 -10.12
N GLU A 128 5.40 5.03 -9.86
CA GLU A 128 6.09 5.86 -10.86
C GLU A 128 6.95 5.02 -11.81
N LEU A 129 7.24 3.77 -11.44
CA LEU A 129 8.17 2.88 -12.15
C LEU A 129 7.44 1.76 -12.90
N SER A 130 6.30 1.30 -12.39
CA SER A 130 5.48 0.25 -13.01
C SER A 130 4.00 0.42 -12.67
N PRO A 131 3.08 -0.15 -13.48
CA PRO A 131 1.65 -0.15 -13.19
C PRO A 131 1.33 -0.95 -11.92
N THR A 132 1.09 -0.27 -10.80
CA THR A 132 0.78 -0.90 -9.51
C THR A 132 -0.06 0.02 -8.62
N ALA A 133 -0.77 -0.56 -7.67
CA ALA A 133 -1.42 0.19 -6.61
C ALA A 133 -0.44 0.66 -5.51
N CYS A 134 0.75 0.06 -5.42
CA CYS A 134 1.75 0.36 -4.39
C CYS A 134 2.34 1.79 -4.56
N PRO A 135 2.53 2.52 -3.48
CA PRO A 135 2.24 2.22 -2.06
C PRO A 135 0.76 2.50 -1.71
N HIS A 136 -0.08 1.48 -1.74
CA HIS A 136 -1.53 1.62 -1.70
C HIS A 136 -2.06 2.29 -0.42
N ARG A 137 -1.53 1.95 0.76
CA ARG A 137 -1.99 2.50 2.04
C ARG A 137 -1.46 3.91 2.28
N SER A 138 -0.18 4.14 2.00
CA SER A 138 0.39 5.50 2.01
C SER A 138 -0.35 6.43 1.04
N TRP A 139 -0.75 5.90 -0.14
CA TRP A 139 -1.58 6.62 -1.09
C TRP A 139 -2.89 7.08 -0.49
N GLU A 140 -3.60 6.19 0.20
CA GLU A 140 -4.87 6.50 0.85
C GLU A 140 -4.73 7.53 1.99
N LEU A 141 -3.64 7.44 2.76
CA LEU A 141 -3.43 8.28 3.95
C LEU A 141 -2.87 9.67 3.61
N HIS A 142 -2.14 9.82 2.50
CA HIS A 142 -1.38 11.05 2.20
C HIS A 142 -1.85 11.79 0.93
N GLY A 143 -3.14 11.68 0.58
CA GLY A 143 -3.79 12.61 -0.37
C GLY A 143 -3.97 12.10 -1.79
N ARG A 144 -3.75 10.80 -2.07
CA ARG A 144 -4.14 10.09 -3.30
C ARG A 144 -3.60 10.71 -4.60
N SER A 145 -2.41 11.30 -4.55
CA SER A 145 -1.68 11.75 -5.73
C SER A 145 -0.18 11.50 -5.57
N VAL A 146 0.53 11.31 -6.68
CA VAL A 146 2.00 11.16 -6.65
C VAL A 146 2.62 12.37 -5.94
N ALA A 147 2.19 13.58 -6.30
CA ALA A 147 2.74 14.80 -5.72
C ALA A 147 2.54 14.89 -4.21
N SER A 148 1.33 14.58 -3.70
CA SER A 148 1.05 14.70 -2.26
C SER A 148 1.79 13.65 -1.44
N VAL A 149 1.80 12.38 -1.89
CA VAL A 149 2.46 11.29 -1.17
C VAL A 149 3.98 11.50 -1.20
N LYS A 150 4.53 11.84 -2.34
CA LYS A 150 5.97 12.09 -2.51
C LYS A 150 6.44 13.27 -1.68
N LYS A 151 5.69 14.38 -1.69
CA LYS A 151 5.95 15.53 -0.83
C LYS A 151 5.99 15.13 0.64
N TYR A 152 4.99 14.38 1.12
CA TYR A 152 4.95 13.89 2.49
C TYR A 152 6.18 13.03 2.83
N PHE A 153 6.52 12.06 1.98
CA PHE A 153 7.70 11.21 2.19
C PHE A 153 8.99 12.03 2.28
N VAL A 154 9.20 12.93 1.34
CA VAL A 154 10.40 13.79 1.32
C VAL A 154 10.47 14.65 2.59
N GLU A 155 9.38 15.30 2.99
CA GLU A 155 9.33 16.14 4.20
C GLU A 155 9.65 15.31 5.46
N ARG A 156 9.11 14.09 5.58
CA ARG A 156 9.38 13.23 6.73
C ARG A 156 10.82 12.71 6.77
N ILE A 157 11.35 12.30 5.62
CA ILE A 157 12.75 11.85 5.52
C ILE A 157 13.70 13.01 5.84
N GLN A 158 13.46 14.21 5.29
CA GLN A 158 14.25 15.41 5.58
C GLN A 158 14.20 15.77 7.08
N TYR A 159 13.04 15.65 7.70
CA TYR A 159 12.89 15.88 9.15
C TYR A 159 13.86 15.00 9.95
N TYR A 160 13.92 13.69 9.65
CA TYR A 160 14.85 12.78 10.34
C TYR A 160 16.31 13.03 9.97
N ALA A 161 16.60 13.34 8.72
CA ALA A 161 17.97 13.67 8.28
C ALA A 161 18.54 14.91 8.99
N ASN A 162 17.66 15.84 9.40
CA ASN A 162 18.01 17.05 10.15
C ASN A 162 17.98 16.87 11.68
N GLY A 163 17.99 15.62 12.17
CA GLY A 163 18.05 15.32 13.60
C GLY A 163 16.70 15.32 14.32
N GLY A 164 15.60 15.30 13.57
CA GLY A 164 14.26 15.11 14.15
C GLY A 164 14.15 13.79 14.90
N ASN A 165 13.52 13.80 16.07
CA ASN A 165 13.17 12.60 16.82
C ASN A 165 11.74 12.19 16.46
N ALA A 166 11.41 10.89 16.56
CA ALA A 166 10.04 10.44 16.40
C ALA A 166 9.11 11.31 17.25
N PRO A 167 8.04 11.88 16.68
CA PRO A 167 7.17 12.77 17.44
C PRO A 167 6.59 11.98 18.62
N ALA A 168 6.77 12.51 19.83
CA ALA A 168 6.18 11.95 21.05
C ALA A 168 4.63 11.98 21.01
N ASN A 169 4.07 12.69 20.04
CA ASN A 169 2.65 12.82 19.78
C ASN A 169 2.34 12.33 18.37
N LYS A 170 1.30 11.54 18.27
CA LYS A 170 0.62 11.01 17.08
C LYS A 170 1.01 11.75 15.80
N PRO A 171 1.48 11.04 14.75
CA PRO A 171 1.51 11.64 13.43
C PRO A 171 0.12 12.21 13.18
N THR A 172 0.06 13.50 13.05
CA THR A 172 -1.17 14.16 12.61
C THR A 172 -1.33 13.66 11.19
N VAL A 173 -2.32 12.80 10.95
CA VAL A 173 -2.78 12.53 9.60
C VAL A 173 -3.00 13.91 9.00
N GLN A 174 -2.07 14.38 8.15
CA GLN A 174 -2.36 15.50 7.30
C GLN A 174 -3.47 14.99 6.34
N LYS A 175 -4.71 15.07 6.83
CA LYS A 175 -5.81 15.17 5.89
C LYS A 175 -5.33 16.20 4.89
N ALA A 176 -5.23 15.82 3.62
CA ALA A 176 -5.09 16.76 2.51
C ALA A 176 -5.91 17.99 2.87
N PRO A 177 -5.38 19.23 2.69
CA PRO A 177 -6.10 20.43 3.10
C PRO A 177 -7.52 20.20 2.71
N ALA A 178 -8.38 20.09 3.69
CA ALA A 178 -9.75 19.77 3.46
C ALA A 178 -10.19 20.85 2.47
N LYS A 179 -10.36 20.50 1.19
CA LYS A 179 -11.45 21.16 0.49
C LYS A 179 -12.53 21.13 1.55
N GLN A 180 -12.90 22.30 2.06
CA GLN A 180 -13.94 22.49 3.08
C GLN A 180 -14.90 21.34 2.93
N PRO A 181 -15.21 20.57 4.00
CA PRO A 181 -15.98 19.37 3.82
C PRO A 181 -17.21 19.75 3.01
N ALA A 182 -17.15 19.43 1.73
CA ALA A 182 -18.39 19.29 1.01
C ALA A 182 -19.10 18.33 1.91
N LYS A 183 -20.16 18.81 2.61
CA LYS A 183 -20.98 18.08 3.60
C LYS A 183 -20.87 16.63 3.30
N ALA A 184 -20.30 15.82 4.22
CA ALA A 184 -20.03 14.41 3.99
C ALA A 184 -21.25 13.87 3.26
N LYS A 185 -21.11 13.58 1.96
CA LYS A 185 -22.20 13.00 1.20
C LYS A 185 -22.32 11.62 1.80
N GLY A 186 -23.35 11.43 2.63
CA GLY A 186 -23.64 10.12 3.20
C GLY A 186 -23.70 9.07 2.10
N CYS A 187 -23.56 7.82 2.42
CA CYS A 187 -23.70 6.74 1.47
C CYS A 187 -25.00 6.92 0.67
N LYS A 188 -24.91 6.82 -0.63
CA LYS A 188 -26.07 7.03 -1.53
C LYS A 188 -26.42 5.70 -2.21
N ARG A 189 -27.67 5.30 -2.10
CA ARG A 189 -28.17 4.19 -2.88
C ARG A 189 -28.33 4.61 -4.34
N ILE A 190 -27.57 4.01 -5.25
CA ILE A 190 -27.63 4.26 -6.70
C ILE A 190 -28.74 3.41 -7.33
N LYS A 191 -28.74 2.11 -7.02
CA LYS A 191 -29.78 1.17 -7.41
C LYS A 191 -30.25 0.42 -6.17
N PRO A 192 -31.55 0.45 -5.81
CA PRO A 192 -32.06 -0.28 -4.65
C PRO A 192 -31.90 -1.78 -4.86
N TRP A 193 -31.85 -2.52 -3.75
CA TRP A 193 -31.87 -3.99 -3.83
C TRP A 193 -33.11 -4.49 -4.58
N SER A 194 -32.90 -5.46 -5.46
CA SER A 194 -33.94 -6.10 -6.27
C SER A 194 -33.83 -7.62 -6.17
N LYS A 195 -34.95 -8.32 -6.25
CA LYS A 195 -34.99 -9.79 -6.36
C LYS A 195 -34.49 -10.28 -7.72
N THR A 196 -34.57 -9.44 -8.75
CA THR A 196 -34.03 -9.70 -10.09
C THR A 196 -32.79 -8.82 -10.31
N PRO A 197 -31.78 -9.30 -11.03
CA PRO A 197 -30.59 -8.51 -11.29
C PRO A 197 -30.94 -7.28 -12.15
N HIS A 198 -30.38 -6.13 -11.81
CA HIS A 198 -30.46 -4.94 -12.64
C HIS A 198 -29.74 -5.12 -13.98
N TYR A 199 -28.61 -5.84 -13.92
CA TYR A 199 -27.81 -6.19 -15.11
C TYR A 199 -26.82 -7.31 -14.76
N LYS A 200 -26.20 -7.87 -15.81
CA LYS A 200 -25.05 -8.75 -15.72
C LYS A 200 -23.80 -8.03 -16.21
N GLY A 201 -22.64 -8.37 -15.66
CA GLY A 201 -21.34 -7.88 -16.11
C GLY A 201 -20.29 -8.95 -16.05
N THR A 202 -19.12 -8.68 -16.59
CA THR A 202 -17.97 -9.58 -16.59
C THR A 202 -16.84 -8.96 -15.77
N ILE A 203 -16.22 -9.75 -14.93
CA ILE A 203 -15.06 -9.31 -14.12
C ILE A 203 -13.85 -9.12 -15.04
N GLN A 204 -13.29 -7.92 -15.06
CA GLN A 204 -12.18 -7.54 -15.94
C GLN A 204 -10.80 -8.02 -15.43
N TYR A 205 -10.64 -8.12 -14.12
CA TYR A 205 -9.44 -8.61 -13.41
C TYR A 205 -9.85 -9.17 -12.06
N ASN A 206 -9.03 -10.03 -11.45
CA ASN A 206 -9.37 -10.62 -10.16
C ASN A 206 -9.73 -9.54 -9.14
N ALA A 207 -10.88 -9.71 -8.50
CA ALA A 207 -11.47 -8.70 -7.62
C ALA A 207 -11.87 -9.31 -6.27
N SER A 208 -11.55 -8.63 -5.17
CA SER A 208 -11.98 -9.03 -3.84
C SER A 208 -13.49 -8.90 -3.68
N LEU A 209 -14.12 -9.96 -3.23
CA LEU A 209 -15.51 -9.97 -2.79
C LEU A 209 -15.54 -9.69 -1.29
N ARG A 210 -16.28 -8.66 -0.87
CA ARG A 210 -16.29 -8.19 0.52
C ARG A 210 -17.63 -8.35 1.19
N GLN A 211 -17.60 -8.63 2.49
CA GLN A 211 -18.78 -8.62 3.33
C GLN A 211 -19.17 -7.18 3.65
N ARG A 212 -20.46 -6.89 3.68
CA ARG A 212 -20.97 -5.63 4.25
C ARG A 212 -20.85 -5.69 5.77
N SER A 213 -20.30 -4.65 6.38
CA SER A 213 -20.36 -4.42 7.81
C SER A 213 -21.28 -3.21 8.10
N GLY A 214 -22.11 -3.34 9.12
CA GLY A 214 -23.08 -2.34 9.53
C GLY A 214 -24.45 -2.49 8.88
N SER A 215 -25.48 -2.17 9.65
CA SER A 215 -26.90 -2.20 9.24
C SER A 215 -27.40 -0.85 8.75
N ASP A 216 -26.66 0.22 9.02
CA ASP A 216 -27.06 1.60 8.76
C ASP A 216 -26.31 2.18 7.56
N PHE A 217 -27.02 2.87 6.69
CA PHE A 217 -26.51 3.57 5.53
C PHE A 217 -25.53 4.70 5.88
N SER A 218 -25.64 5.27 7.09
CA SER A 218 -24.75 6.34 7.55
C SER A 218 -23.34 5.85 7.91
N ASN A 219 -23.20 4.55 8.26
CA ASN A 219 -21.96 3.91 8.69
C ASN A 219 -21.56 2.73 7.79
N PHE A 220 -21.88 2.81 6.49
CA PHE A 220 -21.61 1.77 5.54
C PHE A 220 -20.09 1.61 5.36
N SER A 221 -19.56 0.46 5.75
CA SER A 221 -18.19 0.08 5.46
C SER A 221 -18.14 -1.32 4.86
N PHE A 222 -17.13 -1.57 4.03
CA PHE A 222 -16.87 -2.90 3.51
C PHE A 222 -15.92 -3.60 4.45
N GLY A 223 -16.42 -4.66 5.05
CA GLY A 223 -15.70 -5.49 6.02
C GLY A 223 -14.75 -6.48 5.35
N LYS A 224 -14.61 -7.61 6.01
CA LYS A 224 -13.73 -8.71 5.65
C LYS A 224 -13.91 -9.14 4.19
N GLU A 225 -12.82 -9.43 3.52
CA GLU A 225 -12.81 -10.17 2.26
C GLU A 225 -13.33 -11.60 2.51
N ILE A 226 -14.33 -12.00 1.73
CA ILE A 226 -15.01 -13.30 1.84
C ILE A 226 -14.78 -14.20 0.62
N GLY A 227 -14.05 -13.71 -0.36
CA GLY A 227 -13.69 -14.45 -1.56
C GLY A 227 -13.09 -13.57 -2.64
N THR A 228 -12.76 -14.19 -3.76
CA THR A 228 -12.21 -13.52 -4.94
C THR A 228 -13.05 -13.92 -6.16
N LEU A 229 -13.49 -12.92 -6.91
CA LEU A 229 -14.07 -13.09 -8.25
C LEU A 229 -12.93 -13.12 -9.27
N LYS A 230 -12.94 -14.10 -10.17
CA LYS A 230 -11.88 -14.29 -11.16
C LYS A 230 -12.16 -13.49 -12.42
N LYS A 231 -11.08 -13.05 -13.10
CA LYS A 231 -11.18 -12.44 -14.43
C LYS A 231 -11.98 -13.35 -15.39
N GLY A 232 -12.94 -12.77 -16.10
CA GLY A 232 -13.83 -13.48 -17.02
C GLY A 232 -15.09 -14.04 -16.37
N GLU A 233 -15.20 -14.03 -15.03
CA GLU A 233 -16.39 -14.50 -14.32
C GLU A 233 -17.57 -13.57 -14.57
N THR A 234 -18.75 -14.16 -14.85
CA THR A 234 -19.99 -13.41 -14.99
C THR A 234 -20.62 -13.18 -13.64
N VAL A 235 -20.98 -11.94 -13.35
CA VAL A 235 -21.66 -11.53 -12.11
C VAL A 235 -23.00 -10.87 -12.43
N TYR A 236 -23.97 -11.09 -11.56
CA TYR A 236 -25.29 -10.47 -11.63
C TYR A 236 -25.41 -9.44 -10.53
N ILE A 237 -25.80 -8.21 -10.86
CA ILE A 237 -25.81 -7.07 -9.93
C ILE A 237 -27.23 -6.78 -9.48
N PHE A 238 -27.44 -6.85 -8.17
CA PHE A 238 -28.75 -6.73 -7.52
C PHE A 238 -28.91 -5.43 -6.71
N GLU A 239 -27.82 -4.72 -6.44
CA GLU A 239 -27.83 -3.44 -5.72
C GLU A 239 -26.56 -2.65 -6.07
N GLU A 240 -26.66 -1.32 -6.13
CA GLU A 240 -25.49 -0.43 -6.22
C GLU A 240 -25.57 0.66 -5.15
N ILE A 241 -24.45 0.87 -4.47
CA ILE A 241 -24.30 1.87 -3.43
C ILE A 241 -23.05 2.71 -3.74
N GLN A 242 -23.16 4.01 -3.59
CA GLN A 242 -22.02 4.91 -3.55
C GLN A 242 -21.62 5.13 -2.09
N ASP A 243 -20.35 4.85 -1.75
CA ASP A 243 -19.82 5.16 -0.42
C ASP A 243 -19.56 6.66 -0.22
N ALA A 244 -19.19 7.04 1.00
CA ALA A 244 -18.93 8.44 1.35
C ALA A 244 -17.72 9.03 0.57
N GLN A 245 -16.86 8.19 0.02
CA GLN A 245 -15.71 8.55 -0.80
C GLN A 245 -16.05 8.69 -2.28
N GLY A 246 -17.28 8.31 -2.67
CA GLY A 246 -17.75 8.37 -4.05
C GLY A 246 -17.54 7.09 -4.86
N ASN A 247 -17.00 6.03 -4.27
CA ASN A 247 -16.83 4.75 -4.94
C ASN A 247 -18.19 4.04 -5.07
N ILE A 248 -18.41 3.37 -6.20
CA ILE A 248 -19.64 2.59 -6.42
C ILE A 248 -19.32 1.12 -6.17
N TRP A 249 -20.14 0.52 -5.31
CA TRP A 249 -20.08 -0.89 -4.94
C TRP A 249 -21.32 -1.61 -5.41
N CYS A 250 -21.11 -2.79 -5.97
CA CYS A 250 -22.13 -3.63 -6.55
C CYS A 250 -22.34 -4.87 -5.70
N ARG A 251 -23.56 -5.11 -5.26
CA ARG A 251 -23.94 -6.36 -4.61
C ARG A 251 -24.16 -7.42 -5.68
N THR A 252 -23.40 -8.51 -5.57
CA THR A 252 -23.46 -9.61 -6.51
C THR A 252 -23.82 -10.90 -5.78
N TYR A 253 -24.50 -11.81 -6.52
CA TYR A 253 -24.65 -13.20 -6.17
C TYR A 253 -24.05 -14.03 -7.30
N SER A 254 -23.14 -14.91 -6.95
CA SER A 254 -22.76 -16.03 -7.79
C SER A 254 -23.12 -17.32 -7.06
N PRO A 255 -23.18 -18.48 -7.72
CA PRO A 255 -23.50 -19.74 -7.06
C PRO A 255 -22.63 -20.08 -5.86
N SER A 256 -21.44 -19.50 -5.79
CA SER A 256 -20.45 -19.73 -4.74
C SER A 256 -20.22 -18.52 -3.80
N ASN A 257 -20.67 -17.31 -4.16
CA ASN A 257 -20.27 -16.10 -3.44
C ASN A 257 -21.38 -15.03 -3.43
N ASN A 258 -21.68 -14.54 -2.24
CA ASN A 258 -22.65 -13.47 -2.00
C ASN A 258 -21.94 -12.32 -1.28
N GLY A 259 -21.73 -11.21 -1.95
CA GLY A 259 -21.00 -10.10 -1.38
C GLY A 259 -20.97 -8.84 -2.26
N TRP A 260 -20.03 -7.95 -1.96
CA TRP A 260 -19.88 -6.66 -2.60
C TRP A 260 -18.56 -6.58 -3.36
N VAL A 261 -18.62 -6.11 -4.58
CA VAL A 261 -17.47 -5.89 -5.45
C VAL A 261 -17.46 -4.46 -5.98
N HIS A 262 -16.30 -3.88 -6.15
CA HIS A 262 -16.18 -2.51 -6.66
C HIS A 262 -16.57 -2.44 -8.14
N LYS A 263 -17.41 -1.46 -8.52
CA LYS A 263 -17.98 -1.36 -9.86
C LYS A 263 -16.94 -1.28 -10.97
N HIS A 264 -15.80 -0.62 -10.74
CA HIS A 264 -14.76 -0.49 -11.76
C HIS A 264 -14.14 -1.84 -12.18
N THR A 265 -14.36 -2.91 -11.41
CA THR A 265 -13.89 -4.27 -11.77
C THR A 265 -14.81 -4.98 -12.75
N ILE A 266 -15.99 -4.41 -13.05
CA ILE A 266 -17.05 -4.99 -13.86
C ILE A 266 -17.15 -4.24 -15.18
N LYS A 267 -17.21 -4.97 -16.29
CA LYS A 267 -17.51 -4.48 -17.64
C LYS A 267 -18.91 -4.89 -18.05
#